data_550a7d1cc4010b5ed53fcc77c46938cf
#
_entry.id   550a7d1cc4010b5ed53fcc77c46938cf
#
_cell.length_a   1.000
_cell.length_b   1.000
_cell.length_c   1.000
_cell.angle_alpha   90.00
_cell.angle_beta   90.00
_cell.angle_gamma   90.00
#
_symmetry.space_group_name_H-M   'P 1'
#
loop_
_entity.id
_entity.type
_entity.pdbx_description
1 polymer ?
#
loop_
_entity_poly.entity_id
_entity_poly.type
_entity_poly.pdbx_seq_one_letter_code
_entity_poly.pdbx_strand_id
1 'polypeptide(L)'
;PALRELLAPGGKLYVADANRIGLKYLAGCQEEYCGGYFTGIDGYPDAAAVGRSGRSYSRAEYTGLLQAAGFGGLTFYYPYPDHKFPSVIYSDEWLPQKGELAEGRSNYDRDRVACFNERVMFDSLLEEGVFQTFSNSFLIEAVQEG
;
A
#
# COMPACT_ATOMS: atom_id res chain seq x y z
N PRO A 1 17.02 5.10 -9.62
CA PRO A 1 18.49 5.08 -9.77
C PRO A 1 19.19 6.03 -8.79
N ALA A 2 18.81 7.31 -8.72
CA ALA A 2 19.47 8.32 -7.87
C ALA A 2 19.55 7.95 -6.37
N LEU A 3 18.49 7.36 -5.80
CA LEU A 3 18.50 6.95 -4.39
C LEU A 3 19.47 5.79 -4.12
N ARG A 4 19.69 4.92 -5.09
CA ARG A 4 20.65 3.82 -4.95
C ARG A 4 22.08 4.33 -4.79
N GLU A 5 22.44 5.39 -5.51
CA GLU A 5 23.79 5.99 -5.47
C GLU A 5 24.12 6.65 -4.13
N LEU A 6 23.10 6.94 -3.31
CA LEU A 6 23.26 7.51 -1.97
C LEU A 6 23.46 6.44 -0.88
N LEU A 7 23.32 5.17 -1.22
CA LEU A 7 23.42 4.07 -0.26
C LEU A 7 24.76 3.34 -0.43
N ALA A 8 25.33 2.92 0.67
CA ALA A 8 26.45 1.98 0.66
C ALA A 8 25.97 0.58 0.21
N PRO A 9 26.87 -0.29 -0.29
CA PRO A 9 26.55 -1.69 -0.56
C PRO A 9 25.90 -2.35 0.66
N GLY A 10 24.78 -3.04 0.48
CA GLY A 10 23.96 -3.60 1.56
C GLY A 10 23.15 -2.57 2.35
N GLY A 11 23.17 -1.31 1.97
CA GLY A 11 22.34 -0.26 2.56
C GLY A 11 20.85 -0.52 2.31
N LYS A 12 20.00 -0.01 3.19
CA LYS A 12 18.55 -0.24 3.14
C LYS A 12 17.81 1.03 2.77
N LEU A 13 16.84 0.87 1.87
CA LEU A 13 15.83 1.87 1.55
C LEU A 13 14.49 1.46 2.17
N TYR A 14 13.83 2.39 2.83
CA TYR A 14 12.46 2.21 3.32
C TYR A 14 11.50 3.09 2.53
N VAL A 15 10.46 2.49 1.99
CA VAL A 15 9.40 3.17 1.24
C VAL A 15 8.07 2.94 1.96
N ALA A 16 7.41 4.00 2.37
CA ALA A 16 6.06 3.94 2.94
C ALA A 16 5.09 4.67 2.02
N ASP A 17 4.11 3.96 1.50
CA ASP A 17 3.13 4.54 0.58
C ASP A 17 1.85 3.71 0.51
N ALA A 18 0.80 4.31 -0.07
CA ALA A 18 -0.48 3.66 -0.30
C ALA A 18 -0.38 2.54 -1.35
N ASN A 19 -1.26 1.56 -1.22
CA ASN A 19 -1.50 0.54 -2.24
C ASN A 19 -2.62 1.01 -3.16
N ARG A 20 -2.35 1.22 -4.46
CA ARG A 20 -3.37 1.71 -5.40
C ARG A 20 -4.62 0.83 -5.51
N ILE A 21 -4.50 -0.48 -5.19
CA ILE A 21 -5.61 -1.43 -5.13
C ILE A 21 -5.98 -1.80 -3.70
N GLY A 22 -5.59 -0.98 -2.72
CA GLY A 22 -5.94 -1.18 -1.32
C GLY A 22 -7.44 -1.21 -1.10
N LEU A 23 -7.88 -2.02 -0.13
CA LEU A 23 -9.32 -2.22 0.12
C LEU A 23 -10.04 -0.91 0.40
N LYS A 24 -9.41 0.08 1.06
CA LYS A 24 -10.01 1.39 1.32
C LYS A 24 -10.47 2.09 0.05
N TYR A 25 -9.74 1.96 -1.05
CA TYR A 25 -10.11 2.58 -2.34
C TYR A 25 -11.28 1.85 -3.02
N LEU A 26 -11.31 0.53 -2.94
CA LEU A 26 -12.46 -0.27 -3.38
C LEU A 26 -13.71 0.06 -2.56
N ALA A 27 -13.55 0.34 -1.28
CA ALA A 27 -14.62 0.67 -0.36
C ALA A 27 -15.10 2.13 -0.44
N GLY A 28 -14.52 2.95 -1.32
CA GLY A 28 -15.00 4.30 -1.61
C GLY A 28 -14.18 5.45 -1.00
N CYS A 29 -12.92 5.21 -0.62
CA CYS A 29 -11.99 6.29 -0.26
C CYS A 29 -11.48 6.97 -1.54
N GLN A 30 -11.29 8.30 -1.50
CA GLN A 30 -10.64 9.03 -2.58
C GLN A 30 -9.16 8.62 -2.70
N GLU A 31 -8.67 8.61 -3.92
CA GLU A 31 -7.26 8.36 -4.21
C GLU A 31 -6.38 9.47 -3.62
N GLU A 32 -5.24 9.07 -3.09
CA GLU A 32 -4.41 9.92 -2.23
C GLU A 32 -3.77 11.08 -2.98
N TYR A 33 -3.28 10.86 -4.19
CA TYR A 33 -2.54 11.85 -4.97
C TYR A 33 -3.45 12.67 -5.90
N CYS A 34 -4.38 12.02 -6.58
CA CYS A 34 -5.24 12.66 -7.59
C CYS A 34 -6.61 13.05 -7.05
N GLY A 35 -7.03 12.54 -5.90
CA GLY A 35 -8.27 12.90 -5.22
C GLY A 35 -9.55 12.34 -5.84
N GLY A 36 -9.46 11.54 -6.89
CA GLY A 36 -10.62 10.91 -7.53
C GLY A 36 -11.06 9.61 -6.86
N TYR A 37 -12.32 9.23 -7.03
CA TYR A 37 -12.80 7.91 -6.63
C TYR A 37 -12.37 6.87 -7.67
N PHE A 38 -11.88 5.73 -7.22
CA PHE A 38 -11.44 4.58 -8.03
C PHE A 38 -10.31 4.86 -9.02
N THR A 39 -9.69 6.05 -8.98
CA THR A 39 -8.64 6.46 -9.93
C THR A 39 -7.47 5.48 -9.99
N GLY A 40 -6.99 5.00 -8.83
CA GLY A 40 -5.93 3.99 -8.77
C GLY A 40 -6.40 2.61 -9.22
N ILE A 41 -7.67 2.25 -8.94
CA ILE A 41 -8.28 1.00 -9.37
C ILE A 41 -8.36 0.95 -10.90
N ASP A 42 -8.80 2.05 -11.53
CA ASP A 42 -8.91 2.19 -12.98
C ASP A 42 -7.56 2.41 -13.69
N GLY A 43 -6.45 2.36 -12.95
CA GLY A 43 -5.10 2.47 -13.50
C GLY A 43 -4.69 3.88 -13.88
N TYR A 44 -5.27 4.90 -13.26
CA TYR A 44 -4.94 6.32 -13.50
C TYR A 44 -5.20 6.76 -14.95
N PRO A 45 -6.44 6.80 -15.40
CA PRO A 45 -6.79 7.13 -16.79
C PRO A 45 -6.43 8.58 -17.17
N ASP A 46 -6.35 9.51 -16.20
CA ASP A 46 -5.92 10.89 -16.44
C ASP A 46 -4.41 11.06 -16.17
N ALA A 47 -3.60 10.82 -17.20
CA ALA A 47 -2.15 10.96 -17.13
C ALA A 47 -1.68 12.38 -16.77
N ALA A 48 -2.45 13.42 -17.09
CA ALA A 48 -2.12 14.81 -16.77
C ALA A 48 -2.27 15.07 -15.26
N ALA A 49 -3.30 14.53 -14.63
CA ALA A 49 -3.47 14.60 -13.18
C ALA A 49 -2.36 13.83 -12.45
N VAL A 50 -2.02 12.63 -12.92
CA VAL A 50 -0.91 11.81 -12.39
C VAL A 50 0.42 12.55 -12.51
N GLY A 51 0.73 13.16 -13.65
CA GLY A 51 1.97 13.89 -13.88
C GLY A 51 2.18 15.08 -12.94
N ARG A 52 1.11 15.64 -12.36
CA ARG A 52 1.15 16.75 -11.40
C ARG A 52 1.25 16.32 -9.97
N SER A 53 0.61 15.21 -9.62
CA SER A 53 0.35 14.82 -8.22
C SER A 53 1.06 13.54 -7.81
N GLY A 54 1.57 12.76 -8.78
CA GLY A 54 2.11 11.43 -8.52
C GLY A 54 1.03 10.34 -8.53
N ARG A 55 1.40 9.14 -8.14
CA ARG A 55 0.51 7.98 -8.07
C ARG A 55 1.02 6.94 -7.06
N SER A 56 0.11 6.13 -6.56
CA SER A 56 0.44 4.91 -5.84
C SER A 56 0.61 3.73 -6.80
N TYR A 57 1.22 2.67 -6.30
CA TYR A 57 1.48 1.43 -7.03
C TYR A 57 0.93 0.23 -6.26
N SER A 58 0.70 -0.88 -6.96
CA SER A 58 0.38 -2.15 -6.31
C SER A 58 1.65 -2.85 -5.80
N ARG A 59 1.49 -3.90 -5.00
CA ARG A 59 2.62 -4.69 -4.50
C ARG A 59 3.53 -5.19 -5.61
N ALA A 60 2.94 -5.73 -6.68
CA ALA A 60 3.70 -6.23 -7.83
C ALA A 60 4.43 -5.11 -8.59
N GLU A 61 3.79 -3.95 -8.74
CA GLU A 61 4.40 -2.78 -9.39
C GLU A 61 5.56 -2.24 -8.56
N TYR A 62 5.42 -2.09 -7.22
CA TYR A 62 6.54 -1.71 -6.34
C TYR A 62 7.70 -2.70 -6.43
N THR A 63 7.40 -4.00 -6.41
CA THR A 63 8.42 -5.04 -6.57
C THR A 63 9.22 -4.84 -7.87
N GLY A 64 8.53 -4.70 -9.00
CA GLY A 64 9.18 -4.49 -10.30
C GLY A 64 10.00 -3.21 -10.36
N LEU A 65 9.48 -2.09 -9.83
CA LEU A 65 10.17 -0.80 -9.81
C LEU A 65 11.45 -0.84 -8.97
N LEU A 66 11.39 -1.43 -7.78
CA LEU A 66 12.55 -1.52 -6.88
C LEU A 66 13.61 -2.46 -7.44
N GLN A 67 13.22 -3.61 -7.99
CA GLN A 67 14.14 -4.54 -8.65
C GLN A 67 14.80 -3.89 -9.87
N ALA A 68 14.04 -3.20 -10.72
CA ALA A 68 14.58 -2.47 -11.88
C ALA A 68 15.53 -1.34 -11.45
N ALA A 69 15.36 -0.79 -10.26
CA ALA A 69 16.27 0.21 -9.67
C ALA A 69 17.52 -0.41 -9.02
N GLY A 70 17.66 -1.75 -8.99
CA GLY A 70 18.81 -2.47 -8.43
C GLY A 70 18.72 -2.72 -6.94
N PHE A 71 17.51 -2.79 -6.40
CA PHE A 71 17.25 -3.25 -5.05
C PHE A 71 16.78 -4.71 -5.07
N GLY A 72 17.27 -5.50 -4.12
CA GLY A 72 16.80 -6.85 -3.83
C GLY A 72 16.39 -6.99 -2.37
N GLY A 73 16.21 -8.24 -1.91
CA GLY A 73 15.87 -8.49 -0.51
C GLY A 73 14.64 -7.70 -0.04
N LEU A 74 13.58 -7.66 -0.87
CA LEU A 74 12.39 -6.88 -0.58
C LEU A 74 11.56 -7.54 0.52
N THR A 75 11.27 -6.80 1.58
CA THR A 75 10.37 -7.21 2.66
C THR A 75 9.21 -6.24 2.73
N PHE A 76 7.99 -6.77 2.68
CA PHE A 76 6.77 -5.98 2.80
C PHE A 76 6.19 -6.07 4.19
N TYR A 77 5.82 -4.92 4.73
CA TYR A 77 5.04 -4.77 5.95
C TYR A 77 3.74 -4.06 5.61
N TYR A 78 2.72 -4.27 6.43
CA TYR A 78 1.35 -3.82 6.18
C TYR A 78 0.85 -2.93 7.31
N PRO A 79 1.11 -1.60 7.23
CA PRO A 79 0.61 -0.64 8.20
C PRO A 79 -0.93 -0.57 8.17
N TYR A 80 -1.58 -0.73 9.31
CA TYR A 80 -3.02 -0.66 9.43
C TYR A 80 -3.44 0.44 10.42
N PRO A 81 -4.44 1.25 10.14
CA PRO A 81 -5.28 1.27 8.91
C PRO A 81 -4.59 1.88 7.69
N ASP A 82 -3.49 2.60 7.89
CA ASP A 82 -2.77 3.30 6.82
C ASP A 82 -1.33 3.62 7.28
N HIS A 83 -0.41 3.82 6.33
CA HIS A 83 1.01 4.14 6.60
C HIS A 83 1.23 5.48 7.29
N LYS A 84 0.28 6.44 7.18
CA LYS A 84 0.42 7.76 7.80
C LYS A 84 0.21 7.74 9.30
N PHE A 85 -0.78 6.96 9.77
CA PHE A 85 -1.13 6.85 11.18
C PHE A 85 -1.41 5.39 11.56
N PRO A 86 -0.42 4.50 11.47
CA PRO A 86 -0.64 3.09 11.79
C PRO A 86 -0.84 2.90 13.29
N SER A 87 -1.83 2.10 13.64
CA SER A 87 -1.99 1.57 14.99
C SER A 87 -1.22 0.26 15.19
N VAL A 88 -0.98 -0.46 14.09
CA VAL A 88 -0.22 -1.70 14.04
C VAL A 88 0.42 -1.86 12.66
N ILE A 89 1.54 -2.56 12.61
CA ILE A 89 2.23 -2.91 11.36
C ILE A 89 2.37 -4.43 11.34
N TYR A 90 1.70 -5.06 10.37
CA TYR A 90 1.76 -6.51 10.16
C TYR A 90 2.91 -6.87 9.22
N SER A 91 3.27 -8.15 9.20
CA SER A 91 4.26 -8.73 8.29
C SER A 91 3.72 -10.00 7.64
N ASP A 92 4.43 -10.55 6.65
CA ASP A 92 4.06 -11.84 6.06
C ASP A 92 4.08 -13.00 7.09
N GLU A 93 4.93 -12.88 8.12
CA GLU A 93 5.02 -13.88 9.21
C GLU A 93 3.95 -13.66 10.28
N TRP A 94 3.40 -12.47 10.36
CA TRP A 94 2.44 -12.05 11.39
C TRP A 94 1.31 -11.23 10.79
N LEU A 95 0.36 -11.94 10.19
CA LEU A 95 -0.85 -11.35 9.63
C LEU A 95 -1.93 -11.16 10.70
N PRO A 96 -2.91 -10.24 10.46
CA PRO A 96 -4.06 -10.13 11.34
C PRO A 96 -4.82 -11.45 11.44
N GLN A 97 -5.42 -11.70 12.58
CA GLN A 97 -6.37 -12.77 12.75
C GLN A 97 -7.78 -12.31 12.38
N LYS A 98 -8.65 -13.26 12.01
CA LYS A 98 -10.06 -12.98 11.75
C LYS A 98 -10.69 -12.26 12.96
N GLY A 99 -11.41 -11.18 12.68
CA GLY A 99 -12.04 -10.33 13.70
C GLY A 99 -11.13 -9.29 14.33
N GLU A 100 -9.81 -9.39 14.19
CA GLU A 100 -8.87 -8.45 14.81
C GLU A 100 -9.01 -7.02 14.25
N LEU A 101 -9.33 -6.87 12.98
CA LEU A 101 -9.53 -5.59 12.31
C LEU A 101 -10.96 -5.03 12.48
N ALA A 102 -11.87 -5.78 13.09
CA ALA A 102 -13.27 -5.40 13.23
C ALA A 102 -13.48 -4.11 14.05
N GLU A 103 -12.64 -3.86 15.02
CA GLU A 103 -12.68 -2.65 15.87
C GLU A 103 -11.72 -1.56 15.40
N GLY A 104 -10.99 -1.79 14.33
CA GLY A 104 -10.04 -0.85 13.77
C GLY A 104 -10.71 0.47 13.34
N ARG A 105 -9.99 1.58 13.48
CA ARG A 105 -10.47 2.87 12.99
C ARG A 105 -10.31 2.94 11.48
N SER A 106 -11.34 3.42 10.81
CA SER A 106 -11.21 3.77 9.40
C SER A 106 -10.25 4.96 9.24
N ASN A 107 -9.56 5.01 8.12
CA ASN A 107 -8.77 6.17 7.76
C ASN A 107 -9.71 7.31 7.31
N TYR A 108 -9.55 8.51 7.89
CA TYR A 108 -10.41 9.68 7.65
C TYR A 108 -9.65 10.86 7.02
N ASP A 109 -8.46 10.64 6.49
CA ASP A 109 -7.64 11.70 5.91
C ASP A 109 -8.09 12.16 4.52
N ARG A 110 -9.06 11.47 3.93
CA ARG A 110 -9.69 11.78 2.65
C ARG A 110 -11.20 11.60 2.72
N ASP A 111 -11.90 12.30 1.86
CA ASP A 111 -13.33 12.09 1.66
C ASP A 111 -13.60 10.66 1.20
N ARG A 112 -14.68 10.10 1.68
CA ARG A 112 -15.07 8.75 1.33
C ARG A 112 -16.57 8.57 1.24
N VAL A 113 -16.96 7.70 0.33
CA VAL A 113 -18.27 7.09 0.25
C VAL A 113 -18.16 5.69 0.87
N ALA A 114 -19.09 5.29 1.69
CA ALA A 114 -19.12 3.94 2.26
C ALA A 114 -19.81 2.98 1.29
N CYS A 115 -19.05 2.32 0.42
CA CYS A 115 -19.59 1.34 -0.53
C CYS A 115 -19.97 0.02 0.15
N PHE A 116 -19.17 -0.40 1.14
CA PHE A 116 -19.39 -1.61 1.94
C PHE A 116 -18.60 -1.54 3.25
N ASN A 117 -18.78 -2.53 4.12
CA ASN A 117 -18.04 -2.63 5.38
C ASN A 117 -16.66 -3.26 5.16
N GLU A 118 -15.63 -2.41 5.09
CA GLU A 118 -14.23 -2.82 4.89
C GLU A 118 -13.76 -3.84 5.92
N ARG A 119 -14.14 -3.69 7.18
CA ARG A 119 -13.65 -4.54 8.28
C ARG A 119 -14.11 -5.98 8.10
N VAL A 120 -15.35 -6.17 7.68
CA VAL A 120 -15.89 -7.51 7.36
C VAL A 120 -15.19 -8.07 6.12
N MET A 121 -14.93 -7.22 5.13
CA MET A 121 -14.25 -7.67 3.90
C MET A 121 -12.79 -8.06 4.18
N PHE A 122 -12.10 -7.40 5.11
CA PHE A 122 -10.75 -7.82 5.49
C PHE A 122 -10.71 -9.23 6.05
N ASP A 123 -11.73 -9.65 6.82
CA ASP A 123 -11.82 -11.04 7.29
C ASP A 123 -11.90 -12.03 6.14
N SER A 124 -12.68 -11.72 5.11
CA SER A 124 -12.78 -12.55 3.90
C SER A 124 -11.45 -12.61 3.16
N LEU A 125 -10.73 -11.49 3.02
CA LEU A 125 -9.42 -11.44 2.38
C LEU A 125 -8.36 -12.25 3.15
N LEU A 126 -8.45 -12.28 4.47
CA LEU A 126 -7.59 -13.12 5.31
C LEU A 126 -7.89 -14.61 5.11
N GLU A 127 -9.17 -14.99 5.08
CA GLU A 127 -9.60 -16.37 4.84
C GLU A 127 -9.18 -16.86 3.45
N GLU A 128 -9.25 -16.01 2.44
CA GLU A 128 -8.81 -16.32 1.06
C GLU A 128 -7.28 -16.22 0.87
N GLY A 129 -6.52 -15.77 1.86
CA GLY A 129 -5.07 -15.66 1.79
C GLY A 129 -4.56 -14.54 0.88
N VAL A 130 -5.34 -13.48 0.70
CA VAL A 130 -5.02 -12.35 -0.21
C VAL A 130 -4.96 -10.98 0.51
N PHE A 131 -4.91 -10.98 1.82
CA PHE A 131 -4.80 -9.75 2.63
C PHE A 131 -3.64 -8.86 2.17
N GLN A 132 -2.47 -9.43 1.92
CA GLN A 132 -1.27 -8.69 1.53
C GLN A 132 -1.46 -7.93 0.21
N THR A 133 -2.23 -8.50 -0.73
CA THR A 133 -2.51 -7.87 -2.02
C THR A 133 -3.42 -6.65 -1.86
N PHE A 134 -4.36 -6.68 -0.92
CA PHE A 134 -5.37 -5.65 -0.72
C PHE A 134 -5.15 -4.81 0.54
N SER A 135 -4.04 -4.97 1.23
CA SER A 135 -3.66 -4.07 2.33
C SER A 135 -3.68 -2.61 1.87
N ASN A 136 -4.13 -1.70 2.72
CA ASN A 136 -4.32 -0.29 2.35
C ASN A 136 -3.02 0.44 2.00
N SER A 137 -1.92 0.00 2.58
CA SER A 137 -0.60 0.62 2.42
C SER A 137 0.50 -0.41 2.61
N PHE A 138 1.71 -0.02 2.21
CA PHE A 138 2.93 -0.79 2.42
C PHE A 138 3.98 0.04 3.15
N LEU A 139 4.77 -0.62 3.98
CA LEU A 139 6.12 -0.22 4.35
C LEU A 139 7.05 -1.27 3.74
N ILE A 140 7.92 -0.86 2.82
CA ILE A 140 8.79 -1.76 2.07
C ILE A 140 10.23 -1.52 2.52
N GLU A 141 10.89 -2.56 3.00
CA GLU A 141 12.33 -2.58 3.17
C GLU A 141 12.94 -3.16 1.90
N ALA A 142 13.88 -2.44 1.30
CA ALA A 142 14.60 -2.85 0.10
C ALA A 142 16.10 -2.74 0.34
N VAL A 143 16.85 -3.80 0.04
CA VAL A 143 18.30 -3.85 0.24
C VAL A 143 19.00 -3.54 -1.08
N GLN A 144 19.98 -2.65 -1.06
CA GLN A 144 20.84 -2.42 -2.21
C GLN A 144 21.68 -3.66 -2.48
N GLU A 145 21.48 -4.29 -3.61
CA GLU A 145 22.38 -5.32 -4.14
C GLU A 145 23.64 -4.64 -4.70
N GLY A 146 24.77 -5.09 -4.22
CA GLY A 146 26.07 -4.53 -4.59
C GLY A 146 26.42 -4.67 -6.06
#